data_1b2eb35a060256e8b2e430f0d475f9cd
#
_entry.id   1b2eb35a060256e8b2e430f0d475f9cd
#
_cell.length_a   1.000
_cell.length_b   1.000
_cell.length_c   1.000
_cell.angle_alpha   90.00
_cell.angle_beta   90.00
_cell.angle_gamma   90.00
#
_symmetry.space_group_name_H-M   'P 1'
#
loop_
_entity.id
_entity.type
_entity.pdbx_description
1 polymer ?
#
loop_
_entity_poly.entity_id
_entity_poly.type
_entity_poly.pdbx_seq_one_letter_code
_entity_poly.pdbx_strand_id
1 'polypeptide(L)'
;TMDLREGKLDQSGYHLIVLAKNEKGYHNLIKLVSHAWTRGYYMRPRTDRSELEKYHEGLIVCSACLGGEIPKRITNDQFAEAEEAIQWYKNLFGDDFYLEMQRHKATVPRANHECYPMQVKVNKYLMEYAQKYNIKLICTNDVHFVDEENAEAHDRLICLSTGKDLDDPTRMLY
;
A
#
# COMPACT_ATOMS: atom_id res chain seq x y z
N THR A 1 -4.65 -9.60 -7.32
CA THR A 1 -5.92 -9.28 -6.62
C THR A 1 -6.88 -10.42 -6.84
N MET A 2 -7.36 -11.00 -5.74
CA MET A 2 -8.36 -12.06 -5.81
C MET A 2 -9.74 -11.46 -6.08
N ASP A 3 -10.52 -12.15 -6.89
CA ASP A 3 -11.95 -11.90 -6.99
C ASP A 3 -12.61 -12.38 -5.70
N LEU A 4 -13.14 -11.45 -4.91
CA LEU A 4 -13.84 -11.76 -3.66
C LEU A 4 -15.08 -12.65 -3.85
N ARG A 5 -15.61 -12.72 -5.09
CA ARG A 5 -16.77 -13.53 -5.46
C ARG A 5 -16.43 -15.02 -5.64
N GLU A 6 -15.16 -15.37 -5.84
CA GLU A 6 -14.74 -16.76 -6.04
C GLU A 6 -14.61 -17.56 -4.74
N GLY A 7 -14.93 -16.97 -3.59
CA GLY A 7 -14.94 -17.69 -2.31
C GLY A 7 -13.59 -18.16 -1.80
N LYS A 8 -12.49 -17.74 -2.40
CA LYS A 8 -11.14 -18.06 -1.94
C LYS A 8 -10.83 -17.24 -0.69
N LEU A 9 -10.63 -17.93 0.41
CA LEU A 9 -10.24 -17.35 1.70
C LEU A 9 -8.75 -17.02 1.69
N ASP A 10 -8.40 -15.83 1.19
CA ASP A 10 -7.04 -15.31 1.22
C ASP A 10 -6.96 -14.14 2.18
N GLN A 11 -6.09 -14.24 3.17
CA GLN A 11 -5.81 -13.16 4.13
C GLN A 11 -4.79 -12.17 3.57
N SER A 12 -4.11 -12.51 2.47
CA SER A 12 -3.17 -11.61 1.82
C SER A 12 -3.94 -10.49 1.11
N GLY A 13 -3.57 -9.27 1.38
CA GLY A 13 -4.04 -8.10 0.66
C GLY A 13 -2.84 -7.23 0.33
N TYR A 14 -3.01 -6.37 -0.64
CA TYR A 14 -2.04 -5.33 -0.93
C TYR A 14 -2.55 -4.00 -0.42
N HIS A 15 -1.67 -3.18 0.14
CA HIS A 15 -2.00 -1.80 0.45
C HIS A 15 -2.22 -1.02 -0.84
N LEU A 16 -3.24 -0.17 -0.83
CA LEU A 16 -3.52 0.76 -1.92
C LEU A 16 -4.00 2.08 -1.31
N ILE A 17 -3.38 3.17 -1.71
CA ILE A 17 -3.82 4.50 -1.30
C ILE A 17 -4.79 5.02 -2.36
N VAL A 18 -5.99 5.40 -1.91
CA VAL A 18 -7.05 5.92 -2.77
C VAL A 18 -7.58 7.24 -2.20
N LEU A 19 -7.56 8.28 -3.00
CA LEU A 19 -8.01 9.61 -2.63
C LEU A 19 -9.17 10.04 -3.53
N ALA A 20 -10.15 10.73 -2.97
CA ALA A 20 -11.20 11.35 -3.75
C ALA A 20 -10.70 12.66 -4.37
N LYS A 21 -10.74 12.77 -5.70
CA LYS A 21 -10.32 13.95 -6.45
C LYS A 21 -11.44 15.02 -6.51
N ASN A 22 -12.69 14.58 -6.48
CA ASN A 22 -13.87 15.40 -6.60
C ASN A 22 -15.08 14.73 -5.92
N GLU A 23 -16.24 15.34 -5.95
CA GLU A 23 -17.47 14.83 -5.34
C GLU A 23 -17.87 13.45 -5.89
N LYS A 24 -17.75 13.23 -7.20
CA LYS A 24 -18.00 11.91 -7.82
C LYS A 24 -17.08 10.85 -7.25
N GLY A 25 -15.77 11.14 -7.13
CA GLY A 25 -14.78 10.26 -6.52
C GLY A 25 -15.09 10.00 -5.06
N TYR A 26 -15.53 10.99 -4.31
CA TYR A 26 -15.94 10.81 -2.92
C TYR A 26 -17.09 9.81 -2.78
N HIS A 27 -18.15 9.95 -3.58
CA HIS A 27 -19.24 8.98 -3.59
C HIS A 27 -18.83 7.59 -4.07
N ASN A 28 -17.90 7.48 -5.01
CA ASN A 28 -17.35 6.22 -5.45
C ASN A 28 -16.50 5.58 -4.36
N LEU A 29 -15.68 6.36 -3.65
CA LEU A 29 -14.88 5.87 -2.52
C LEU A 29 -15.78 5.33 -1.39
N ILE A 30 -16.87 6.02 -1.06
CA ILE A 30 -17.87 5.53 -0.09
C ILE A 30 -18.41 4.14 -0.51
N LYS A 31 -18.73 3.94 -1.80
CA LYS A 31 -19.20 2.65 -2.31
C LYS A 31 -18.14 1.56 -2.19
N LEU A 32 -16.89 1.86 -2.59
CA LEU A 32 -15.78 0.92 -2.46
C LEU A 32 -15.57 0.47 -1.01
N VAL A 33 -15.53 1.43 -0.06
CA VAL A 33 -15.38 1.13 1.36
C VAL A 33 -16.57 0.35 1.90
N SER A 34 -17.81 0.76 1.56
CA SER A 34 -19.03 0.06 2.00
C SER A 34 -19.07 -1.37 1.48
N HIS A 35 -18.71 -1.59 0.20
CA HIS A 35 -18.65 -2.95 -0.36
C HIS A 35 -17.53 -3.78 0.26
N ALA A 36 -16.38 -3.18 0.58
CA ALA A 36 -15.30 -3.86 1.27
C ALA A 36 -15.75 -4.38 2.64
N TRP A 37 -16.56 -3.62 3.37
CA TRP A 37 -17.12 -4.03 4.66
C TRP A 37 -18.27 -5.05 4.54
N THR A 38 -19.16 -4.89 3.57
CA THR A 38 -20.39 -5.70 3.48
C THR A 38 -20.25 -6.96 2.65
N ARG A 39 -19.32 -6.98 1.68
CA ARG A 39 -19.13 -8.09 0.73
C ARG A 39 -17.72 -8.65 0.72
N GLY A 40 -16.71 -7.80 0.98
CA GLY A 40 -15.29 -8.16 0.93
C GLY A 40 -14.67 -8.45 2.30
N TYR A 41 -15.47 -8.51 3.37
CA TYR A 41 -14.94 -8.69 4.71
C TYR A 41 -14.51 -10.14 4.96
N TYR A 42 -13.21 -10.31 5.18
CA TYR A 42 -12.64 -11.54 5.74
C TYR A 42 -11.45 -11.17 6.62
N MET A 43 -11.59 -11.23 7.93
CA MET A 43 -10.66 -10.75 8.95
C MET A 43 -10.40 -9.23 8.89
N ARG A 44 -10.50 -8.62 7.73
CA ARG A 44 -10.44 -7.18 7.44
C ARG A 44 -11.22 -6.85 6.18
N PRO A 45 -11.69 -5.60 6.01
CA PRO A 45 -12.38 -5.19 4.77
C PRO A 45 -11.39 -5.19 3.59
N ARG A 46 -11.85 -5.67 2.42
CA ARG A 46 -11.03 -5.77 1.20
C ARG A 46 -11.85 -5.39 -0.02
N THR A 47 -11.17 -4.84 -1.01
CA THR A 47 -11.73 -4.61 -2.34
C THR A 47 -10.92 -5.37 -3.39
N ASP A 48 -11.42 -5.44 -4.61
CA ASP A 48 -10.75 -6.09 -5.75
C ASP A 48 -10.73 -5.21 -7.00
N ARG A 49 -10.07 -5.71 -8.06
CA ARG A 49 -9.95 -4.99 -9.32
C ARG A 49 -11.30 -4.71 -9.96
N SER A 50 -12.25 -5.63 -9.86
CA SER A 50 -13.57 -5.47 -10.47
C SER A 50 -14.40 -4.34 -9.82
N GLU A 51 -14.27 -4.16 -8.51
CA GLU A 51 -14.91 -3.04 -7.82
C GLU A 51 -14.19 -1.71 -8.13
N LEU A 52 -12.85 -1.74 -8.25
CA LEU A 52 -12.09 -0.56 -8.69
C LEU A 52 -12.46 -0.14 -10.11
N GLU A 53 -12.56 -1.08 -11.06
CA GLU A 53 -13.01 -0.80 -12.43
C GLU A 53 -14.39 -0.14 -12.48
N LYS A 54 -15.30 -0.57 -11.62
CA LYS A 54 -16.66 -0.05 -11.54
C LYS A 54 -16.76 1.34 -10.93
N TYR A 55 -15.88 1.67 -9.98
CA TYR A 55 -15.98 2.90 -9.19
C TYR A 55 -14.72 3.78 -9.27
N HIS A 56 -13.90 3.66 -10.33
CA HIS A 56 -12.63 4.38 -10.47
C HIS A 56 -12.77 5.89 -10.71
N GLU A 57 -13.88 6.33 -11.29
CA GLU A 57 -14.06 7.71 -11.72
C GLU A 57 -13.92 8.71 -10.56
N GLY A 58 -13.07 9.73 -10.75
CA GLY A 58 -12.82 10.78 -9.76
C GLY A 58 -11.94 10.36 -8.60
N LEU A 59 -11.20 9.24 -8.74
CA LEU A 59 -10.24 8.77 -7.76
C LEU A 59 -8.80 9.00 -8.22
N ILE A 60 -7.93 9.31 -7.27
CA ILE A 60 -6.47 9.29 -7.40
C ILE A 60 -5.97 8.04 -6.68
N VAL A 61 -5.03 7.33 -7.30
CA VAL A 61 -4.48 6.09 -6.75
C VAL A 61 -2.96 6.16 -6.68
N CYS A 62 -2.39 5.71 -5.55
CA CYS A 62 -0.95 5.62 -5.34
C CYS A 62 -0.53 4.19 -4.98
N SER A 63 0.70 3.80 -5.36
CA SER A 63 1.18 2.42 -5.21
C SER A 63 1.46 2.00 -3.77
N ALA A 64 1.31 2.89 -2.81
CA ALA A 64 1.49 2.69 -1.37
C ALA A 64 2.93 2.30 -0.96
N CYS A 65 3.09 1.79 0.27
CA CYS A 65 4.36 1.38 0.87
C CYS A 65 4.85 0.02 0.35
N LEU A 66 5.84 -0.58 0.99
CA LEU A 66 6.35 -1.93 0.66
C LEU A 66 5.25 -3.02 0.69
N GLY A 67 4.14 -2.78 1.39
CA GLY A 67 2.95 -3.64 1.38
C GLY A 67 2.05 -3.49 0.16
N GLY A 68 2.29 -2.52 -0.72
CA GLY A 68 1.56 -2.35 -1.98
C GLY A 68 1.84 -3.46 -2.99
N GLU A 69 0.95 -3.65 -3.96
CA GLU A 69 1.09 -4.72 -4.96
C GLU A 69 2.40 -4.61 -5.74
N ILE A 70 2.67 -3.45 -6.31
CA ILE A 70 3.86 -3.22 -7.15
C ILE A 70 5.15 -3.32 -6.32
N PRO A 71 5.33 -2.62 -5.19
CA PRO A 71 6.50 -2.76 -4.35
C PRO A 71 6.75 -4.19 -3.87
N LYS A 72 5.71 -4.90 -3.45
CA LYS A 72 5.83 -6.28 -2.98
C LYS A 72 6.27 -7.24 -4.07
N ARG A 73 5.78 -7.07 -5.30
CA ARG A 73 6.24 -7.86 -6.45
C ARG A 73 7.70 -7.59 -6.78
N ILE A 74 8.14 -6.32 -6.77
CA ILE A 74 9.55 -5.96 -6.97
C ILE A 74 10.44 -6.57 -5.87
N THR A 75 10.00 -6.51 -4.60
CA THR A 75 10.74 -7.10 -3.48
C THR A 75 10.94 -8.60 -3.65
N ASN A 76 9.96 -9.30 -4.23
CA ASN A 76 9.99 -10.73 -4.50
C ASN A 76 10.57 -11.09 -5.89
N ASP A 77 11.22 -10.15 -6.59
CA ASP A 77 11.79 -10.32 -7.93
C ASP A 77 10.77 -10.74 -9.02
N GLN A 78 9.50 -10.45 -8.78
CA GLN A 78 8.37 -10.68 -9.71
C GLN A 78 8.18 -9.46 -10.62
N PHE A 79 9.18 -9.17 -11.47
CA PHE A 79 9.20 -7.93 -12.25
C PHE A 79 8.13 -7.88 -13.34
N ALA A 80 7.87 -9.01 -14.01
CA ALA A 80 6.85 -9.09 -15.05
C ALA A 80 5.45 -8.80 -14.48
N GLU A 81 5.12 -9.39 -13.34
CA GLU A 81 3.85 -9.15 -12.64
C GLU A 81 3.75 -7.74 -12.07
N ALA A 82 4.88 -7.15 -11.67
CA ALA A 82 4.91 -5.74 -11.26
C ALA A 82 4.56 -4.81 -12.44
N GLU A 83 5.14 -5.05 -13.61
CA GLU A 83 4.83 -4.29 -14.83
C GLU A 83 3.38 -4.49 -15.29
N GLU A 84 2.85 -5.70 -15.23
CA GLU A 84 1.44 -5.98 -15.53
C GLU A 84 0.51 -5.18 -14.61
N ALA A 85 0.80 -5.18 -13.30
CA ALA A 85 0.03 -4.38 -12.35
C ALA A 85 0.11 -2.87 -12.66
N ILE A 86 1.30 -2.35 -12.94
CA ILE A 86 1.50 -0.95 -13.33
C ILE A 86 0.67 -0.58 -14.54
N GLN A 87 0.69 -1.40 -15.59
CA GLN A 87 -0.08 -1.15 -16.81
C GLN A 87 -1.59 -1.19 -16.54
N TRP A 88 -2.05 -2.12 -15.71
CA TRP A 88 -3.44 -2.18 -15.32
C TRP A 88 -3.90 -0.89 -14.61
N TYR A 89 -3.13 -0.44 -13.59
CA TYR A 89 -3.45 0.80 -12.88
C TYR A 89 -3.37 2.02 -13.80
N LYS A 90 -2.35 2.12 -14.65
CA LYS A 90 -2.19 3.24 -15.60
C LYS A 90 -3.34 3.28 -16.62
N ASN A 91 -3.78 2.13 -17.12
CA ASN A 91 -4.90 2.05 -18.06
C ASN A 91 -6.22 2.46 -17.42
N LEU A 92 -6.44 2.12 -16.14
CA LEU A 92 -7.68 2.44 -15.45
C LEU A 92 -7.74 3.88 -14.94
N PHE A 93 -6.66 4.39 -14.34
CA PHE A 93 -6.64 5.69 -13.67
C PHE A 93 -5.93 6.79 -14.49
N GLY A 94 -5.26 6.46 -15.57
CA GLY A 94 -4.57 7.42 -16.42
C GLY A 94 -3.54 8.25 -15.67
N ASP A 95 -3.70 9.58 -15.72
CA ASP A 95 -2.80 10.54 -15.06
C ASP A 95 -3.09 10.73 -13.55
N ASP A 96 -4.11 10.08 -13.04
CA ASP A 96 -4.46 10.03 -11.62
C ASP A 96 -3.86 8.79 -10.91
N PHE A 97 -3.01 8.02 -11.58
CA PHE A 97 -2.17 6.98 -10.98
C PHE A 97 -0.76 7.49 -10.72
N TYR A 98 -0.25 7.24 -9.51
CA TYR A 98 1.08 7.66 -9.05
C TYR A 98 1.87 6.48 -8.50
N LEU A 99 3.16 6.41 -8.83
CA LEU A 99 4.11 5.54 -8.15
C LEU A 99 4.68 6.26 -6.93
N GLU A 100 4.64 5.60 -5.79
CA GLU A 100 4.95 6.19 -4.49
C GLU A 100 6.30 5.70 -3.97
N MET A 101 7.22 6.63 -3.76
CA MET A 101 8.55 6.35 -3.21
C MET A 101 8.61 6.73 -1.74
N GLN A 102 9.23 5.87 -0.95
CA GLN A 102 9.45 6.09 0.48
C GLN A 102 10.90 5.79 0.84
N ARG A 103 11.41 6.45 1.88
CA ARG A 103 12.78 6.22 2.39
C ARG A 103 12.81 6.43 3.89
N HIS A 104 12.91 5.34 4.64
CA HIS A 104 12.99 5.34 6.10
C HIS A 104 14.31 4.73 6.55
N LYS A 105 15.35 5.57 6.69
CA LYS A 105 16.63 5.12 7.21
C LYS A 105 16.63 5.29 8.73
N ALA A 106 16.48 4.18 9.43
CA ALA A 106 16.55 4.17 10.87
C ALA A 106 17.96 4.53 11.38
N THR A 107 18.03 5.37 12.40
CA THR A 107 19.27 5.80 13.06
C THR A 107 19.44 5.24 14.46
N VAL A 108 18.36 4.71 15.04
CA VAL A 108 18.36 4.12 16.37
C VAL A 108 18.44 2.59 16.30
N PRO A 109 19.21 1.91 17.21
CA PRO A 109 19.46 0.46 17.13
C PRO A 109 18.20 -0.41 17.18
N ARG A 110 17.14 0.05 17.85
CA ARG A 110 15.88 -0.70 18.03
C ARG A 110 14.91 -0.58 16.87
N ALA A 111 15.14 0.32 15.90
CA ALA A 111 14.23 0.54 14.79
C ALA A 111 14.40 -0.52 13.70
N ASN A 112 13.44 -0.58 12.78
CA ASN A 112 13.49 -1.48 11.64
C ASN A 112 14.57 -1.08 10.63
N HIS A 113 15.65 -1.85 10.59
CA HIS A 113 16.76 -1.62 9.65
C HIS A 113 16.58 -2.32 8.29
N GLU A 114 15.66 -3.26 8.17
CA GLU A 114 15.43 -4.04 6.95
C GLU A 114 14.59 -3.26 5.91
N CYS A 115 13.76 -2.34 6.37
CA CYS A 115 12.88 -1.54 5.53
C CYS A 115 13.66 -0.71 4.50
N TYR A 116 14.70 -0.01 4.94
CA TYR A 116 15.45 0.92 4.08
C TYR A 116 16.14 0.26 2.87
N PRO A 117 16.89 -0.86 3.01
CA PRO A 117 17.47 -1.55 1.85
C PRO A 117 16.42 -2.00 0.83
N MET A 118 15.26 -2.47 1.30
CA MET A 118 14.14 -2.86 0.42
C MET A 118 13.56 -1.65 -0.30
N GLN A 119 13.39 -0.53 0.40
CA GLN A 119 12.93 0.72 -0.22
C GLN A 119 13.91 1.25 -1.27
N VAL A 120 15.23 1.15 -1.03
CA VAL A 120 16.25 1.53 -2.02
C VAL A 120 16.12 0.68 -3.29
N LYS A 121 15.96 -0.65 -3.14
CA LYS A 121 15.72 -1.57 -4.26
C LYS A 121 14.45 -1.17 -5.03
N VAL A 122 13.34 -1.05 -4.33
CA VAL A 122 12.02 -0.74 -4.91
C VAL A 122 12.05 0.62 -5.62
N ASN A 123 12.57 1.67 -4.98
CA ASN A 123 12.61 3.02 -5.55
C ASN A 123 13.37 3.08 -6.86
N LYS A 124 14.46 2.29 -7.00
CA LYS A 124 15.19 2.20 -8.27
C LYS A 124 14.28 1.75 -9.42
N TYR A 125 13.54 0.66 -9.22
CA TYR A 125 12.61 0.15 -10.23
C TYR A 125 11.42 1.08 -10.46
N LEU A 126 10.89 1.72 -9.39
CA LEU A 126 9.80 2.69 -9.54
C LEU A 126 10.21 3.89 -10.40
N MET A 127 11.45 4.38 -10.29
CA MET A 127 11.96 5.45 -11.16
C MET A 127 12.07 4.99 -12.63
N GLU A 128 12.57 3.77 -12.87
CA GLU A 128 12.65 3.18 -14.20
C GLU A 128 11.26 3.01 -14.83
N TYR A 129 10.30 2.48 -14.07
CA TYR A 129 8.93 2.28 -14.54
C TYR A 129 8.16 3.58 -14.72
N ALA A 130 8.39 4.59 -13.86
CA ALA A 130 7.82 5.92 -14.01
C ALA A 130 8.19 6.54 -15.36
N GLN A 131 9.46 6.44 -15.73
CA GLN A 131 9.95 6.91 -17.02
C GLN A 131 9.39 6.06 -18.18
N LYS A 132 9.46 4.73 -18.06
CA LYS A 132 9.01 3.78 -19.10
C LYS A 132 7.53 3.94 -19.43
N TYR A 133 6.67 4.15 -18.44
CA TYR A 133 5.20 4.20 -18.59
C TYR A 133 4.61 5.60 -18.48
N ASN A 134 5.45 6.64 -18.42
CA ASN A 134 5.04 8.04 -18.24
C ASN A 134 4.06 8.19 -17.06
N ILE A 135 4.50 7.75 -15.87
CA ILE A 135 3.76 7.83 -14.61
C ILE A 135 4.47 8.81 -13.68
N LYS A 136 3.69 9.64 -13.01
CA LYS A 136 4.23 10.59 -12.02
C LYS A 136 4.70 9.86 -10.76
N LEU A 137 5.83 10.32 -10.22
CA LEU A 137 6.35 9.88 -8.92
C LEU A 137 5.93 10.86 -7.82
N ILE A 138 5.60 10.33 -6.66
CA ILE A 138 5.42 11.10 -5.43
C ILE A 138 6.32 10.54 -4.33
N CYS A 139 6.68 11.39 -3.38
CA CYS A 139 7.43 11.00 -2.18
C CYS A 139 6.52 11.14 -0.97
N THR A 140 6.45 10.09 -0.15
CA THR A 140 5.66 10.09 1.09
C THR A 140 6.46 9.49 2.24
N ASN A 141 6.00 9.71 3.46
CA ASN A 141 6.70 9.27 4.66
C ASN A 141 6.05 8.08 5.38
N ASP A 142 4.90 7.60 4.93
CA ASP A 142 4.19 6.48 5.59
C ASP A 142 4.07 6.70 7.12
N VAL A 143 3.55 7.86 7.50
CA VAL A 143 3.55 8.36 8.89
C VAL A 143 2.64 7.51 9.76
N HIS A 144 3.17 7.03 10.91
CA HIS A 144 2.43 6.22 11.87
C HIS A 144 2.26 6.90 13.24
N PHE A 145 3.00 7.94 13.52
CA PHE A 145 2.90 8.76 14.72
C PHE A 145 3.32 10.21 14.41
N VAL A 146 2.99 11.16 15.30
CA VAL A 146 3.11 12.59 15.01
C VAL A 146 4.54 13.08 15.19
N ASP A 147 5.11 12.88 16.37
CA ASP A 147 6.41 13.39 16.78
C ASP A 147 7.34 12.25 17.23
N GLU A 148 8.65 12.48 17.20
CA GLU A 148 9.67 11.51 17.62
C GLU A 148 9.42 10.98 19.05
N GLU A 149 8.93 11.84 19.95
CA GLU A 149 8.57 11.49 21.32
C GLU A 149 7.46 10.43 21.41
N ASN A 150 6.63 10.31 20.37
CA ASN A 150 5.54 9.34 20.30
C ASN A 150 5.99 7.94 19.89
N ALA A 151 7.22 7.76 19.42
CA ALA A 151 7.72 6.48 18.90
C ALA A 151 7.62 5.36 19.94
N GLU A 152 7.98 5.62 21.21
CA GLU A 152 7.90 4.63 22.28
C GLU A 152 6.45 4.24 22.61
N ALA A 153 5.55 5.22 22.66
CA ALA A 153 4.13 4.97 22.89
C ALA A 153 3.52 4.15 21.75
N HIS A 154 3.86 4.47 20.50
CA HIS A 154 3.43 3.75 19.31
C HIS A 154 3.92 2.29 19.33
N ASP A 155 5.17 2.04 19.70
CA ASP A 155 5.76 0.71 19.83
C ASP A 155 4.97 -0.16 20.83
N ARG A 156 4.60 0.41 21.98
CA ARG A 156 3.75 -0.26 22.99
C ARG A 156 2.34 -0.57 22.45
N LEU A 157 1.74 0.34 21.68
CA LEU A 157 0.44 0.13 21.06
C LEU A 157 0.48 -1.00 20.02
N ILE A 158 1.57 -1.10 19.24
CA ILE A 158 1.76 -2.25 18.32
C ILE A 158 1.87 -3.56 19.09
N CYS A 159 2.64 -3.60 20.17
CA CYS A 159 2.73 -4.78 21.03
C CYS A 159 1.35 -5.20 21.55
N LEU A 160 0.58 -4.26 22.06
CA LEU A 160 -0.78 -4.52 22.54
C LEU A 160 -1.70 -5.06 21.42
N SER A 161 -1.66 -4.45 20.23
CA SER A 161 -2.52 -4.84 19.10
C SER A 161 -2.14 -6.18 18.47
N THR A 162 -0.87 -6.58 18.57
CA THR A 162 -0.35 -7.84 17.98
C THR A 162 -0.19 -8.96 18.99
N GLY A 163 -0.40 -8.70 20.29
CA GLY A 163 -0.20 -9.67 21.36
C GLY A 163 1.27 -10.05 21.57
N LYS A 164 2.20 -9.13 21.31
CA LYS A 164 3.63 -9.35 21.43
C LYS A 164 4.24 -8.48 22.53
N ASP A 165 5.35 -8.93 23.09
CA ASP A 165 6.12 -8.18 24.08
C ASP A 165 7.17 -7.27 23.41
N LEU A 166 7.65 -6.25 24.14
CA LEU A 166 8.63 -5.27 23.63
C LEU A 166 9.97 -5.88 23.25
N ASP A 167 10.33 -6.99 23.87
CA ASP A 167 11.56 -7.74 23.64
C ASP A 167 11.40 -8.90 22.64
N ASP A 168 10.19 -9.12 22.10
CA ASP A 168 9.97 -10.11 21.05
C ASP A 168 10.68 -9.66 19.75
N PRO A 169 11.70 -10.43 19.26
CA PRO A 169 12.45 -10.06 18.06
C PRO A 169 11.63 -10.13 16.77
N THR A 170 10.45 -10.74 16.82
CA THR A 170 9.55 -10.88 15.66
C THR A 170 8.41 -9.86 15.66
N ARG A 171 8.44 -8.90 16.59
CA ARG A 171 7.45 -7.81 16.61
C ARG A 171 7.65 -6.85 15.44
N MET A 172 6.56 -6.22 15.04
CA MET A 172 6.63 -5.15 14.04
C MET A 172 7.31 -3.90 14.66
N LEU A 173 8.18 -3.28 13.88
CA LEU A 173 8.93 -2.07 14.24
C LEU A 173 8.72 -1.00 13.16
N TYR A 174 8.65 0.26 13.61
CA TYR A 174 8.63 1.44 12.73
C TYR A 174 9.79 2.38 13.04
#